data_ca007ad69d32ac88a9eba3b3016ec8ae
#
_entry.id   ca007ad69d32ac88a9eba3b3016ec8ae
#
_cell.length_a   1.000
_cell.length_b   1.000
_cell.length_c   1.000
_cell.angle_alpha   90.00
_cell.angle_beta   90.00
_cell.angle_gamma   90.00
#
_symmetry.space_group_name_H-M   'P 1'
#
loop_
_entity.id
_entity.type
_entity.pdbx_description
1 polymer ?
#
loop_
_entity_poly.entity_id
_entity_poly.type
_entity_poly.pdbx_seq_one_letter_code
_entity_poly.pdbx_strand_id
1 'polypeptide(L)'
;MGGRSEQGDLRTRNRSIRALTTKRCIGAAQAQSNDIEPKSGTIANNEADSNADTCCLGSNFIVLRYTNKMADVYPYNNSYEPIANVPIVSGATAYTDVASGQTYILVFNESLYYGTRLPHSLFNPNQIRHHGVDVWDNPYDKEHELSIEVTGELTIPLGMEGTKTTFQSRAPTKEELDTCPHIQMTSDYDWQPTTV
;
A
#
# COMPACT_ATOMS: atom_id res chain seq x y z
N MET A 1 51.39 -31.12 14.45
CA MET A 1 50.94 -29.88 13.79
C MET A 1 49.54 -30.09 13.28
N GLY A 2 48.55 -29.72 14.05
CA GLY A 2 47.14 -29.91 13.77
C GLY A 2 46.51 -28.59 13.39
N GLY A 3 46.11 -28.48 12.12
CA GLY A 3 45.29 -27.35 11.65
C GLY A 3 43.83 -27.58 12.00
N ARG A 4 43.28 -26.74 12.87
CA ARG A 4 41.84 -26.63 13.09
C ARG A 4 41.27 -25.78 11.96
N SER A 5 40.42 -26.37 11.14
CA SER A 5 39.53 -25.64 10.24
C SER A 5 38.34 -25.10 11.05
N GLU A 6 38.25 -23.79 11.20
CA GLU A 6 37.03 -23.13 11.67
C GLU A 6 35.98 -23.18 10.57
N GLN A 7 35.03 -24.08 10.71
CA GLN A 7 33.78 -23.99 9.96
C GLN A 7 32.90 -22.89 10.57
N GLY A 8 32.88 -21.75 9.90
CA GLY A 8 31.93 -20.69 10.20
C GLY A 8 30.51 -21.15 9.94
N ASP A 9 29.75 -21.25 11.04
CA ASP A 9 28.31 -21.52 11.04
C ASP A 9 27.54 -20.35 10.38
N LEU A 10 27.29 -20.46 9.10
CA LEU A 10 26.40 -19.57 8.36
C LEU A 10 24.96 -19.87 8.82
N ARG A 11 24.57 -19.27 9.95
CA ARG A 11 23.16 -19.21 10.33
C ARG A 11 22.40 -18.46 9.26
N THR A 12 21.78 -19.21 8.35
CA THR A 12 20.75 -18.72 7.46
C THR A 12 19.64 -18.10 8.33
N ARG A 13 19.62 -16.78 8.41
CA ARG A 13 18.46 -16.07 8.97
C ARG A 13 17.30 -16.35 8.05
N ASN A 14 16.40 -17.22 8.48
CA ASN A 14 15.08 -17.35 7.88
C ASN A 14 14.37 -16.02 8.01
N ARG A 15 14.46 -15.18 6.97
CA ARG A 15 13.58 -14.03 6.81
C ARG A 15 12.19 -14.60 6.52
N SER A 16 11.26 -14.33 7.41
CA SER A 16 9.84 -14.59 7.13
C SER A 16 9.42 -13.65 6.00
N ILE A 17 9.42 -14.17 4.77
CA ILE A 17 8.92 -13.45 3.60
C ILE A 17 7.40 -13.47 3.70
N ARG A 18 6.77 -12.33 3.94
CA ARG A 18 5.32 -12.14 3.79
C ARG A 18 5.02 -11.91 2.32
N ALA A 19 5.09 -12.96 1.51
CA ALA A 19 4.65 -12.89 0.14
C ALA A 19 3.11 -13.05 0.09
N LEU A 20 2.41 -12.00 -0.30
CA LEU A 20 1.02 -12.08 -0.72
C LEU A 20 1.03 -12.38 -2.22
N THR A 21 0.75 -13.61 -2.61
CA THR A 21 0.60 -13.95 -4.02
C THR A 21 -0.83 -13.60 -4.44
N THR A 22 -0.97 -12.69 -5.38
CA THR A 22 -2.27 -12.27 -5.92
C THR A 22 -2.58 -13.03 -7.20
N LYS A 23 -3.66 -13.81 -7.21
CA LYS A 23 -4.21 -14.43 -8.41
C LYS A 23 -5.36 -13.58 -8.92
N ARG A 24 -5.19 -12.89 -10.04
CA ARG A 24 -6.25 -12.08 -10.64
C ARG A 24 -7.21 -12.96 -11.42
N CYS A 25 -8.48 -12.96 -10.99
CA CYS A 25 -9.56 -13.58 -11.74
C CYS A 25 -10.37 -12.48 -12.43
N ILE A 26 -10.62 -12.65 -13.75
CA ILE A 26 -11.51 -11.75 -14.49
C ILE A 26 -12.95 -12.20 -14.22
N GLY A 27 -13.66 -11.47 -13.38
CA GLY A 27 -15.07 -11.68 -13.08
C GLY A 27 -15.77 -10.33 -12.85
N ALA A 28 -17.06 -10.25 -13.17
CA ALA A 28 -17.83 -9.05 -12.86
C ALA A 28 -17.96 -8.91 -11.34
N ALA A 29 -17.40 -7.84 -10.79
CA ALA A 29 -17.57 -7.51 -9.38
C ALA A 29 -19.02 -7.07 -9.15
N GLN A 30 -19.82 -7.93 -8.53
CA GLN A 30 -21.00 -7.45 -7.82
C GLN A 30 -20.50 -6.92 -6.47
N ALA A 31 -20.71 -5.63 -6.19
CA ALA A 31 -20.46 -5.05 -4.90
C ALA A 31 -21.15 -5.91 -3.83
N GLN A 32 -20.37 -6.62 -3.01
CA GLN A 32 -20.95 -7.29 -1.86
C GLN A 32 -21.32 -6.18 -0.87
N SER A 33 -22.61 -5.98 -0.69
CA SER A 33 -23.27 -4.89 0.04
C SER A 33 -23.00 -4.87 1.57
N ASN A 34 -21.98 -5.56 2.06
CA ASN A 34 -21.64 -5.64 3.47
C ASN A 34 -20.37 -4.89 3.85
N ASP A 35 -19.68 -4.25 2.91
CA ASP A 35 -18.55 -3.39 3.24
C ASP A 35 -19.11 -2.06 3.74
N ILE A 36 -19.03 -1.84 5.05
CA ILE A 36 -19.35 -0.55 5.65
C ILE A 36 -18.33 0.44 5.11
N GLU A 37 -18.80 1.41 4.33
CA GLU A 37 -17.92 2.49 3.86
C GLU A 37 -17.29 3.21 5.05
N PRO A 38 -15.99 3.54 4.97
CA PRO A 38 -15.33 4.27 6.02
C PRO A 38 -16.03 5.60 6.29
N LYS A 39 -16.16 5.94 7.54
CA LYS A 39 -16.67 7.28 7.91
C LYS A 39 -15.63 8.32 7.50
N SER A 40 -16.09 9.40 6.88
CA SER A 40 -15.25 10.57 6.60
C SER A 40 -14.46 10.99 7.84
N GLY A 41 -13.17 11.30 7.66
CA GLY A 41 -12.26 11.66 8.74
C GLY A 41 -11.67 10.49 9.54
N THR A 42 -11.98 9.21 9.20
CA THR A 42 -11.31 8.06 9.80
C THR A 42 -9.82 8.11 9.50
N ILE A 43 -9.00 8.30 10.54
CA ILE A 43 -7.53 8.34 10.43
C ILE A 43 -6.97 6.93 10.61
N ALA A 44 -6.03 6.56 9.77
CA ALA A 44 -5.26 5.34 9.92
C ALA A 44 -3.84 5.49 9.34
N ASN A 45 -2.95 4.59 9.75
CA ASN A 45 -1.62 4.47 9.18
C ASN A 45 -1.69 3.80 7.80
N ASN A 46 -0.79 4.22 6.92
CA ASN A 46 -0.42 3.51 5.71
C ASN A 46 0.97 2.94 5.95
N GLU A 47 1.12 1.64 5.90
CA GLU A 47 2.38 0.93 6.16
C GLU A 47 3.03 0.55 4.82
N ALA A 48 4.33 0.82 4.67
CA ALA A 48 5.10 0.34 3.53
C ALA A 48 5.29 -1.17 3.63
N ASP A 49 4.82 -1.90 2.63
CA ASP A 49 5.00 -3.35 2.52
C ASP A 49 5.50 -3.71 1.12
N SER A 50 6.82 -3.80 0.97
CA SER A 50 7.46 -4.22 -0.28
C SER A 50 7.27 -5.71 -0.59
N ASN A 51 6.76 -6.50 0.36
CA ASN A 51 6.46 -7.92 0.16
C ASN A 51 5.00 -8.16 -0.26
N ALA A 52 4.14 -7.15 -0.16
CA ALA A 52 2.82 -7.20 -0.75
C ALA A 52 2.93 -7.05 -2.27
N ASP A 53 2.17 -7.82 -3.04
CA ASP A 53 2.18 -7.71 -4.50
C ASP A 53 1.47 -6.43 -4.99
N THR A 54 0.60 -5.85 -4.18
CA THR A 54 -0.30 -4.76 -4.56
C THR A 54 -0.71 -3.96 -3.33
N CYS A 55 -0.96 -2.67 -3.48
CA CYS A 55 -1.50 -1.84 -2.40
C CYS A 55 -2.83 -2.38 -1.88
N CYS A 56 -3.02 -2.34 -0.55
CA CYS A 56 -4.22 -2.80 0.13
C CYS A 56 -4.86 -1.62 0.86
N LEU A 57 -6.06 -1.24 0.45
CA LEU A 57 -6.77 -0.07 0.93
C LEU A 57 -7.73 -0.43 2.07
N GLY A 58 -7.50 0.18 3.22
CA GLY A 58 -8.25 -0.04 4.45
C GLY A 58 -9.24 1.08 4.79
N SER A 59 -9.47 1.24 6.09
CA SER A 59 -10.51 2.11 6.66
C SER A 59 -10.31 3.62 6.44
N ASN A 60 -9.13 4.05 6.00
CA ASN A 60 -8.80 5.44 5.68
C ASN A 60 -8.95 5.78 4.18
N PHE A 61 -9.48 4.83 3.38
CA PHE A 61 -9.73 5.02 1.96
C PHE A 61 -11.22 4.93 1.62
N ILE A 62 -11.63 5.71 0.65
CA ILE A 62 -12.92 5.55 -0.02
C ILE A 62 -12.71 5.06 -1.46
N VAL A 63 -13.70 4.38 -2.01
CA VAL A 63 -13.64 3.91 -3.40
C VAL A 63 -14.12 5.01 -4.33
N LEU A 64 -13.27 5.39 -5.29
CA LEU A 64 -13.63 6.28 -6.38
C LEU A 64 -14.26 5.52 -7.54
N ARG A 65 -13.70 4.33 -7.85
CA ARG A 65 -14.15 3.50 -8.96
C ARG A 65 -13.79 2.03 -8.74
N TYR A 66 -14.73 1.14 -9.00
CA TYR A 66 -14.50 -0.30 -9.14
C TYR A 66 -14.00 -0.63 -10.53
N THR A 67 -12.93 -1.43 -10.65
CA THR A 67 -12.38 -1.81 -11.96
C THR A 67 -13.10 -2.98 -12.61
N ASN A 68 -14.09 -3.58 -11.94
CA ASN A 68 -14.74 -4.84 -12.31
C ASN A 68 -13.79 -6.06 -12.32
N LYS A 69 -12.62 -5.94 -11.71
CA LYS A 69 -11.67 -7.02 -11.49
C LYS A 69 -11.68 -7.42 -10.02
N MET A 70 -11.38 -8.68 -9.77
CA MET A 70 -11.20 -9.24 -8.43
C MET A 70 -9.91 -10.03 -8.37
N ALA A 71 -9.38 -10.20 -7.16
CA ALA A 71 -8.24 -11.03 -6.89
C ALA A 71 -8.51 -11.97 -5.72
N ASP A 72 -7.96 -13.17 -5.79
CA ASP A 72 -7.82 -14.04 -4.64
C ASP A 72 -6.47 -13.79 -3.99
N VAL A 73 -6.49 -13.51 -2.71
CA VAL A 73 -5.30 -13.16 -1.94
C VAL A 73 -4.89 -14.38 -1.11
N TYR A 74 -3.72 -14.91 -1.43
CA TYR A 74 -3.15 -16.08 -0.77
C TYR A 74 -2.22 -15.62 0.34
N PRO A 75 -2.41 -16.13 1.58
CA PRO A 75 -1.47 -15.88 2.64
C PRO A 75 -0.14 -16.59 2.34
N TYR A 76 0.92 -16.07 2.90
CA TYR A 76 2.26 -16.66 2.80
C TYR A 76 2.35 -18.11 3.31
N ASN A 77 1.45 -18.51 4.20
CA ASN A 77 1.40 -19.87 4.77
C ASN A 77 0.13 -20.58 4.28
N ASN A 78 0.32 -21.71 3.62
CA ASN A 78 -0.77 -22.57 3.11
C ASN A 78 -1.72 -23.14 4.19
N SER A 79 -1.41 -22.93 5.47
CA SER A 79 -2.32 -23.31 6.58
C SER A 79 -3.48 -22.33 6.77
N TYR A 80 -3.46 -21.18 6.10
CA TYR A 80 -4.53 -20.20 6.13
C TYR A 80 -5.31 -20.22 4.82
N GLU A 81 -6.65 -20.12 4.92
CA GLU A 81 -7.51 -20.03 3.75
C GLU A 81 -7.29 -18.72 2.98
N PRO A 82 -7.31 -18.78 1.65
CA PRO A 82 -7.26 -17.58 0.83
C PRO A 82 -8.45 -16.66 1.09
N ILE A 83 -8.22 -15.35 0.97
CA ILE A 83 -9.31 -14.37 0.92
C ILE A 83 -9.72 -14.24 -0.56
N ALA A 84 -10.88 -14.81 -0.88
CA ALA A 84 -11.37 -14.83 -2.25
C ALA A 84 -12.13 -13.55 -2.62
N ASN A 85 -12.11 -13.21 -3.92
CA ASN A 85 -12.93 -12.16 -4.51
C ASN A 85 -12.71 -10.76 -3.88
N VAL A 86 -11.48 -10.41 -3.55
CA VAL A 86 -11.16 -9.04 -3.11
C VAL A 86 -11.25 -8.10 -4.31
N PRO A 87 -12.09 -7.04 -4.28
CA PRO A 87 -12.22 -6.15 -5.41
C PRO A 87 -10.96 -5.31 -5.64
N ILE A 88 -10.65 -5.10 -6.91
CA ILE A 88 -9.61 -4.17 -7.35
C ILE A 88 -10.28 -2.83 -7.69
N VAL A 89 -9.77 -1.76 -7.09
CA VAL A 89 -10.39 -0.43 -7.17
C VAL A 89 -9.37 0.66 -7.48
N SER A 90 -9.91 1.84 -7.84
CA SER A 90 -9.26 3.13 -7.62
C SER A 90 -9.82 3.70 -6.33
N GLY A 91 -8.96 3.92 -5.33
CA GLY A 91 -9.35 4.47 -4.04
C GLY A 91 -8.62 5.75 -3.72
N ALA A 92 -9.19 6.53 -2.82
CA ALA A 92 -8.64 7.82 -2.41
C ALA A 92 -8.55 7.97 -0.90
N THR A 93 -7.50 8.64 -0.47
CA THR A 93 -7.28 9.06 0.92
C THR A 93 -6.85 10.52 0.96
N ALA A 94 -7.19 11.25 2.02
CA ALA A 94 -6.77 12.63 2.22
C ALA A 94 -5.51 12.68 3.08
N TYR A 95 -4.50 13.36 2.60
CA TYR A 95 -3.28 13.69 3.31
C TYR A 95 -3.16 15.19 3.46
N THR A 96 -2.91 15.68 4.68
CA THR A 96 -2.67 17.11 4.91
C THR A 96 -1.18 17.31 5.16
N ASP A 97 -0.53 18.04 4.27
CA ASP A 97 0.87 18.40 4.42
C ASP A 97 1.06 19.31 5.65
N VAL A 98 1.90 18.88 6.58
CA VAL A 98 2.12 19.59 7.84
C VAL A 98 2.80 20.94 7.64
N ALA A 99 3.65 21.06 6.61
CA ALA A 99 4.41 22.27 6.36
C ALA A 99 3.55 23.40 5.77
N SER A 100 2.70 23.09 4.81
CA SER A 100 1.84 24.06 4.12
C SER A 100 0.42 24.14 4.66
N GLY A 101 -0.04 23.10 5.37
CA GLY A 101 -1.44 22.94 5.76
C GLY A 101 -2.38 22.58 4.60
N GLN A 102 -1.84 22.38 3.39
CA GLN A 102 -2.61 21.98 2.20
C GLN A 102 -3.03 20.52 2.31
N THR A 103 -4.30 20.25 2.04
CA THR A 103 -4.80 18.88 1.90
C THR A 103 -4.73 18.44 0.44
N TYR A 104 -4.23 17.24 0.22
CA TYR A 104 -4.15 16.55 -1.07
C TYR A 104 -4.97 15.27 -1.02
N ILE A 105 -5.58 14.93 -2.14
CA ILE A 105 -6.26 13.64 -2.34
C ILE A 105 -5.27 12.71 -3.04
N LEU A 106 -4.78 11.73 -2.31
CA LEU A 106 -3.89 10.70 -2.84
C LEU A 106 -4.72 9.58 -3.47
N VAL A 107 -4.55 9.34 -4.76
CA VAL A 107 -5.30 8.34 -5.52
C VAL A 107 -4.42 7.12 -5.77
N PHE A 108 -4.88 5.96 -5.30
CA PHE A 108 -4.25 4.67 -5.51
C PHE A 108 -5.12 3.83 -6.44
N ASN A 109 -4.64 3.60 -7.64
CA ASN A 109 -5.28 2.77 -8.65
C ASN A 109 -4.80 1.32 -8.55
N GLU A 110 -5.54 0.39 -9.17
CA GLU A 110 -5.20 -1.04 -9.24
C GLU A 110 -4.87 -1.65 -7.87
N SER A 111 -5.63 -1.26 -6.85
CA SER A 111 -5.41 -1.62 -5.44
C SER A 111 -6.51 -2.53 -4.91
N LEU A 112 -6.16 -3.42 -3.98
CA LEU A 112 -7.10 -4.30 -3.30
C LEU A 112 -7.89 -3.51 -2.25
N TYR A 113 -9.21 -3.65 -2.22
CA TYR A 113 -10.06 -2.94 -1.29
C TYR A 113 -10.61 -3.84 -0.19
N TYR A 114 -10.28 -3.52 1.05
CA TYR A 114 -10.72 -4.22 2.25
C TYR A 114 -11.69 -3.36 3.09
N GLY A 115 -11.71 -2.05 2.88
CA GLY A 115 -12.54 -1.12 3.65
C GLY A 115 -12.31 -1.26 5.16
N THR A 116 -13.38 -1.30 5.93
CA THR A 116 -13.31 -1.39 7.41
C THR A 116 -12.79 -2.74 7.94
N ARG A 117 -12.62 -3.75 7.08
CA ARG A 117 -11.99 -5.01 7.46
C ARG A 117 -10.48 -4.89 7.69
N LEU A 118 -9.85 -3.85 7.13
CA LEU A 118 -8.44 -3.54 7.31
C LEU A 118 -8.31 -2.20 8.04
N PRO A 119 -7.93 -2.19 9.33
CA PRO A 119 -7.92 -0.95 10.14
C PRO A 119 -6.82 0.03 9.73
N HIS A 120 -5.78 -0.41 9.02
CA HIS A 120 -4.71 0.38 8.41
C HIS A 120 -4.51 -0.09 6.97
N SER A 121 -3.90 0.74 6.14
CA SER A 121 -3.65 0.40 4.74
C SER A 121 -2.20 -0.05 4.55
N LEU A 122 -1.97 -0.83 3.49
CA LEU A 122 -0.63 -1.19 3.05
C LEU A 122 -0.37 -0.54 1.69
N PHE A 123 0.73 0.17 1.55
CA PHE A 123 1.16 0.61 0.23
C PHE A 123 2.38 -0.19 -0.23
N ASN A 124 2.36 -0.59 -1.50
CA ASN A 124 3.49 -1.25 -2.12
C ASN A 124 4.42 -0.19 -2.72
N PRO A 125 5.63 0.00 -2.17
CA PRO A 125 6.59 0.98 -2.70
C PRO A 125 6.94 0.74 -4.17
N ASN A 126 6.97 -0.51 -4.62
CA ASN A 126 7.33 -0.84 -6.00
C ASN A 126 6.20 -0.49 -6.99
N GLN A 127 4.93 -0.62 -6.58
CA GLN A 127 3.80 -0.17 -7.40
C GLN A 127 3.80 1.36 -7.56
N ILE A 128 4.17 2.09 -6.51
CA ILE A 128 4.31 3.55 -6.54
C ILE A 128 5.50 3.95 -7.44
N ARG A 129 6.67 3.33 -7.25
CA ARG A 129 7.86 3.58 -8.09
C ARG A 129 7.61 3.27 -9.57
N HIS A 130 6.82 2.22 -9.86
CA HIS A 130 6.46 1.88 -11.24
C HIS A 130 5.64 2.99 -11.92
N HIS A 131 4.93 3.81 -11.16
CA HIS A 131 4.23 5.00 -11.65
C HIS A 131 5.15 6.22 -11.84
N GLY A 132 6.41 6.12 -11.45
CA GLY A 132 7.39 7.22 -11.55
C GLY A 132 7.40 8.14 -10.33
N VAL A 133 6.84 7.72 -9.21
CA VAL A 133 6.90 8.42 -7.93
C VAL A 133 8.02 7.82 -7.09
N ASP A 134 8.93 8.65 -6.59
CA ASP A 134 10.05 8.19 -5.79
C ASP A 134 9.60 7.82 -4.36
N VAL A 135 10.11 6.70 -3.87
CA VAL A 135 9.83 6.22 -2.51
C VAL A 135 11.14 5.86 -1.82
N TRP A 136 11.50 6.60 -0.81
CA TRP A 136 12.68 6.41 0.04
C TRP A 136 12.23 5.74 1.33
N ASP A 137 12.15 4.40 1.33
CA ASP A 137 11.61 3.60 2.45
C ASP A 137 12.68 2.81 3.21
N ASN A 138 13.97 3.02 2.87
CA ASN A 138 15.08 2.38 3.54
C ASN A 138 15.61 3.26 4.69
N PRO A 139 15.41 2.90 5.98
CA PRO A 139 15.86 3.71 7.13
C PRO A 139 17.39 3.76 7.29
N TYR A 140 18.11 2.98 6.50
CA TYR A 140 19.59 2.98 6.51
C TYR A 140 20.18 3.74 5.32
N ASP A 141 19.34 4.32 4.47
CA ASP A 141 19.80 5.24 3.43
C ASP A 141 20.41 6.49 4.11
N LYS A 142 21.57 6.92 3.61
CA LYS A 142 22.29 8.09 4.14
C LYS A 142 22.15 9.31 3.24
N GLU A 143 21.61 9.11 2.05
CA GLU A 143 21.49 10.14 1.02
C GLU A 143 20.09 10.74 0.99
N HIS A 144 19.07 9.94 1.37
CA HIS A 144 17.68 10.35 1.32
C HIS A 144 17.00 10.18 2.68
N GLU A 145 16.14 11.12 3.02
CA GLU A 145 15.23 11.00 4.14
C GLU A 145 14.05 10.07 3.76
N LEU A 146 13.50 9.40 4.77
CA LEU A 146 12.33 8.55 4.57
C LEU A 146 11.15 9.38 4.05
N SER A 147 10.76 9.18 2.78
CA SER A 147 9.72 9.98 2.12
C SER A 147 9.10 9.28 0.90
N ILE A 148 7.97 9.79 0.48
CA ILE A 148 7.42 9.61 -0.86
C ILE A 148 7.47 10.98 -1.54
N GLU A 149 8.12 11.08 -2.69
CA GLU A 149 8.35 12.34 -3.39
C GLU A 149 7.63 12.37 -4.73
N VAL A 150 6.59 13.19 -4.81
CA VAL A 150 5.92 13.48 -6.07
C VAL A 150 6.56 14.71 -6.69
N THR A 151 7.26 14.51 -7.79
CA THR A 151 8.11 15.53 -8.40
C THR A 151 7.42 16.89 -8.53
N GLY A 152 7.98 17.88 -7.81
CA GLY A 152 7.54 19.28 -7.87
C GLY A 152 6.18 19.59 -7.23
N GLU A 153 5.51 18.61 -6.63
CA GLU A 153 4.17 18.76 -6.08
C GLU A 153 4.10 18.55 -4.56
N LEU A 154 4.58 17.42 -4.08
CA LEU A 154 4.41 17.02 -2.68
C LEU A 154 5.52 16.09 -2.22
N THR A 155 6.03 16.31 -1.01
CA THR A 155 6.85 15.36 -0.27
C THR A 155 6.09 14.89 0.96
N ILE A 156 5.85 13.58 1.05
CA ILE A 156 5.20 12.95 2.20
C ILE A 156 6.28 12.32 3.08
N PRO A 157 6.61 12.88 4.24
CA PRO A 157 7.57 12.27 5.14
C PRO A 157 7.04 10.96 5.69
N LEU A 158 7.91 9.95 5.73
CA LEU A 158 7.61 8.66 6.33
C LEU A 158 8.24 8.58 7.72
N GLY A 159 7.45 8.11 8.69
CA GLY A 159 7.91 7.85 10.04
C GLY A 159 8.21 6.37 10.26
N MET A 160 8.97 6.08 11.33
CA MET A 160 9.21 4.72 11.80
C MET A 160 8.33 4.40 13.00
N GLU A 161 7.56 3.32 12.92
CA GLU A 161 6.84 2.73 14.05
C GLU A 161 7.40 1.32 14.30
N GLY A 162 8.36 1.22 15.19
CA GLY A 162 9.16 0.01 15.36
C GLY A 162 9.99 -0.27 14.10
N THR A 163 9.68 -1.35 13.39
CA THR A 163 10.34 -1.74 12.12
C THR A 163 9.54 -1.36 10.88
N LYS A 164 8.41 -0.68 11.06
CA LYS A 164 7.49 -0.32 9.99
C LYS A 164 7.71 1.12 9.57
N THR A 165 7.74 1.34 8.28
CA THR A 165 7.76 2.69 7.70
C THR A 165 6.33 3.09 7.37
N THR A 166 5.86 4.22 7.91
CA THR A 166 4.44 4.60 7.84
C THR A 166 4.25 6.08 7.57
N PHE A 167 3.07 6.44 7.05
CA PHE A 167 2.51 7.79 7.12
C PHE A 167 1.02 7.72 7.47
N GLN A 168 0.47 8.81 8.01
CA GLN A 168 -0.95 8.89 8.34
C GLN A 168 -1.74 9.56 7.23
N SER A 169 -2.95 9.05 6.99
CA SER A 169 -3.95 9.69 6.15
C SER A 169 -5.35 9.39 6.67
N ARG A 170 -6.36 9.99 6.09
CA ARG A 170 -7.75 9.82 6.53
C ARG A 170 -8.70 9.68 5.34
N ALA A 171 -9.85 9.08 5.60
CA ALA A 171 -10.92 9.05 4.62
C ALA A 171 -11.36 10.51 4.29
N PRO A 172 -11.34 10.92 3.01
CA PRO A 172 -11.68 12.28 2.60
C PRO A 172 -13.15 12.59 2.81
N THR A 173 -13.46 13.86 2.99
CA THR A 173 -14.83 14.35 2.88
C THR A 173 -15.23 14.54 1.42
N LYS A 174 -16.54 14.66 1.16
CA LYS A 174 -17.02 14.95 -0.19
C LYS A 174 -16.52 16.32 -0.68
N GLU A 175 -16.49 17.32 0.19
CA GLU A 175 -15.99 18.65 -0.16
C GLU A 175 -14.51 18.60 -0.57
N GLU A 176 -13.69 17.86 0.18
CA GLU A 176 -12.26 17.69 -0.16
C GLU A 176 -12.05 17.00 -1.50
N LEU A 177 -12.87 15.99 -1.81
CA LEU A 177 -12.83 15.33 -3.11
C LEU A 177 -13.16 16.29 -4.27
N ASP A 178 -14.03 17.25 -4.03
CA ASP A 178 -14.45 18.21 -5.05
C ASP A 178 -13.48 19.40 -5.17
N THR A 179 -12.73 19.74 -4.11
CA THR A 179 -11.97 21.00 -4.05
C THR A 179 -10.46 20.85 -3.88
N CYS A 180 -9.98 19.75 -3.29
CA CYS A 180 -8.55 19.56 -3.08
C CYS A 180 -7.83 19.02 -4.31
N PRO A 181 -6.54 19.31 -4.50
CA PRO A 181 -5.76 18.75 -5.58
C PRO A 181 -5.63 17.23 -5.44
N HIS A 182 -5.73 16.53 -6.58
CA HIS A 182 -5.60 15.08 -6.66
C HIS A 182 -4.22 14.71 -7.19
N ILE A 183 -3.56 13.77 -6.51
CA ILE A 183 -2.26 13.23 -6.88
C ILE A 183 -2.39 11.72 -7.10
N GLN A 184 -2.01 11.25 -8.29
CA GLN A 184 -1.96 9.83 -8.58
C GLN A 184 -0.68 9.23 -8.02
N MET A 185 -0.83 8.25 -7.12
CA MET A 185 0.27 7.54 -6.48
C MET A 185 0.64 6.26 -7.24
N THR A 186 -0.31 5.69 -7.98
CA THR A 186 -0.11 4.50 -8.80
C THR A 186 -0.81 4.64 -10.14
N SER A 187 -0.30 3.93 -11.17
CA SER A 187 -0.85 3.96 -12.52
C SER A 187 -2.28 3.38 -12.57
N ASP A 188 -3.11 3.92 -13.44
CA ASP A 188 -4.43 3.38 -13.78
C ASP A 188 -4.39 2.24 -14.82
N TYR A 189 -3.20 1.94 -15.38
CA TYR A 189 -2.98 0.75 -16.19
C TYR A 189 -2.91 -0.51 -15.34
N ASP A 190 -3.18 -1.67 -15.96
CA ASP A 190 -3.10 -2.97 -15.29
C ASP A 190 -1.75 -3.16 -14.58
N TRP A 191 -1.81 -3.30 -13.27
CA TRP A 191 -0.65 -3.63 -12.47
C TRP A 191 -0.38 -5.15 -12.52
N GLN A 192 0.82 -5.51 -12.98
CA GLN A 192 1.27 -6.91 -13.09
C GLN A 192 2.49 -7.13 -12.19
N PRO A 193 2.33 -7.49 -10.92
CA PRO A 193 3.44 -7.59 -9.96
C PRO A 193 4.49 -8.65 -10.31
N THR A 194 4.16 -9.58 -11.21
CA THR A 194 5.04 -10.68 -11.65
C THR A 194 5.90 -10.34 -12.87
N THR A 195 5.80 -9.12 -13.41
CA THR A 195 6.49 -8.71 -14.65
C THR A 195 7.59 -7.65 -14.40
N VAL A 196 8.01 -7.48 -13.15
CA VAL A 196 9.10 -6.57 -12.78
C VAL A 196 10.44 -7.30 -12.81
#